data_8d4af1772affaad9fcf70b09c6c94617
#
_entry.id   8d4af1772affaad9fcf70b09c6c94617
#
_cell.length_a   1.000
_cell.length_b   1.000
_cell.length_c   1.000
_cell.angle_alpha   90.00
_cell.angle_beta   90.00
_cell.angle_gamma   90.00
#
_symmetry.space_group_name_H-M   'P 1'
#
loop_
_entity.id
_entity.type
_entity.pdbx_description
1 polymer ?
#
loop_
_entity_poly.entity_id
_entity_poly.type
_entity_poly.pdbx_seq_one_letter_code
_entity_poly.pdbx_strand_id
1 'polypeptide(L)'
;MTTLAPSAAPSTTGHPGPTRRHLRWLLRLHRPGLYVWTALVALLASALLWLWGPLTEAAAESWRQYNACVDYDPCAYYQEPILRYKDVYAYTTAALNALPFLVAAWSGAALVGRELEHGTAHLAWTQGLSPLRWLTLKLAVPAALITAGTSLLVLLHRLAWTAGRGRIDTAKSWYDGQTLHANGPTTVALALAGLAAGALAGLLLRRTLPALLTGLVVTAGLRLLADLAMPHLWPAVTRVTSRDTGYVYEGPVADSGLVTASGAHIADPGCGPAFAEDCPTLYDRLDVTGFYTSYHPESHHWPLQFTTSALLVAVAAALTVAAFVLLKRQTAPSPAADATRATRAARATRQGSAVRPPHGPAV
;
A
#
# COMPACT_ATOMS: atom_id res chain seq x y z
N MET A 1 45.71 -55.29 33.85
CA MET A 1 44.26 -55.10 33.52
C MET A 1 43.96 -53.60 33.56
N THR A 2 44.05 -52.91 32.43
CA THR A 2 43.84 -51.44 32.37
C THR A 2 42.50 -51.22 31.67
N THR A 3 41.48 -50.80 32.47
CA THR A 3 40.13 -50.48 31.99
C THR A 3 40.15 -49.13 31.29
N LEU A 4 39.87 -49.12 29.98
CA LEU A 4 39.61 -47.94 29.20
C LEU A 4 38.21 -47.38 29.54
N ALA A 5 38.15 -46.11 29.99
CA ALA A 5 36.91 -45.40 30.21
C ALA A 5 36.27 -45.00 28.87
N PRO A 6 34.92 -45.03 28.71
CA PRO A 6 34.28 -44.63 27.46
C PRO A 6 34.37 -43.13 27.29
N SER A 7 34.85 -42.72 26.08
CA SER A 7 34.91 -41.35 25.62
C SER A 7 33.51 -40.74 25.52
N ALA A 8 33.25 -39.64 26.23
CA ALA A 8 32.00 -38.87 26.15
C ALA A 8 31.81 -38.33 24.73
N ALA A 9 30.66 -38.61 24.15
CA ALA A 9 30.24 -38.07 22.86
C ALA A 9 30.18 -36.52 22.91
N PRO A 10 30.62 -35.79 21.86
CA PRO A 10 30.52 -34.35 21.86
C PRO A 10 29.04 -33.91 21.79
N SER A 11 28.66 -33.06 22.75
CA SER A 11 27.36 -32.37 22.77
C SER A 11 27.15 -31.62 21.46
N THR A 12 26.12 -32.01 20.71
CA THR A 12 25.67 -31.28 19.50
C THR A 12 25.08 -29.94 19.92
N THR A 13 25.92 -28.91 19.97
CA THR A 13 25.47 -27.52 19.98
C THR A 13 24.63 -27.30 18.72
N GLY A 14 23.33 -27.13 18.91
CA GLY A 14 22.35 -26.96 17.84
C GLY A 14 22.74 -25.82 16.92
N HIS A 15 23.25 -26.15 15.73
CA HIS A 15 23.50 -25.16 14.68
C HIS A 15 22.15 -24.54 14.29
N PRO A 16 22.00 -23.21 14.31
CA PRO A 16 20.78 -22.57 13.87
C PRO A 16 20.50 -22.98 12.42
N GLY A 17 19.31 -23.56 12.18
CA GLY A 17 18.91 -24.09 10.89
C GLY A 17 19.13 -23.09 9.75
N PRO A 18 19.32 -23.56 8.52
CA PRO A 18 19.72 -22.75 7.35
C PRO A 18 18.83 -21.52 7.10
N THR A 19 17.55 -21.57 7.48
CA THR A 19 16.58 -20.48 7.34
C THR A 19 16.90 -19.28 8.24
N ARG A 20 17.32 -19.49 9.49
CA ARG A 20 17.68 -18.40 10.43
C ARG A 20 18.97 -17.68 9.98
N ARG A 21 19.91 -18.38 9.39
CA ARG A 21 21.17 -17.81 8.91
C ARG A 21 20.95 -16.91 7.68
N HIS A 22 20.09 -17.33 6.75
CA HIS A 22 19.68 -16.54 5.59
C HIS A 22 18.87 -15.30 5.96
N LEU A 23 17.96 -15.40 6.94
CA LEU A 23 17.18 -14.26 7.44
C LEU A 23 18.09 -13.18 8.06
N ARG A 24 19.06 -13.59 8.89
CA ARG A 24 20.03 -12.65 9.48
C ARG A 24 20.91 -11.97 8.42
N TRP A 25 21.30 -12.67 7.37
CA TRP A 25 22.06 -12.10 6.28
C TRP A 25 21.26 -11.08 5.49
N LEU A 26 20.00 -11.38 5.17
CA LEU A 26 19.08 -10.44 4.51
C LEU A 26 18.81 -9.19 5.35
N LEU A 27 18.55 -9.35 6.65
CA LEU A 27 18.38 -8.23 7.57
C LEU A 27 19.63 -7.34 7.63
N ARG A 28 20.83 -7.94 7.54
CA ARG A 28 22.07 -7.18 7.49
C ARG A 28 22.24 -6.41 6.18
N LEU A 29 21.85 -6.99 5.04
CA LEU A 29 21.95 -6.37 3.73
C LEU A 29 20.99 -5.19 3.57
N HIS A 30 19.80 -5.28 4.17
CA HIS A 30 18.76 -4.25 4.10
C HIS A 30 18.69 -3.35 5.33
N ARG A 31 19.70 -3.39 6.22
CA ARG A 31 19.75 -2.53 7.43
C ARG A 31 19.41 -1.07 7.19
N PRO A 32 19.96 -0.37 6.17
CA PRO A 32 19.61 1.02 5.94
C PRO A 32 18.12 1.23 5.68
N GLY A 33 17.51 0.40 4.83
CA GLY A 33 16.07 0.46 4.55
C GLY A 33 15.20 0.16 5.77
N LEU A 34 15.64 -0.81 6.61
CA LEU A 34 14.96 -1.15 7.86
C LEU A 34 15.03 0.00 8.88
N TYR A 35 16.19 0.65 9.01
CA TYR A 35 16.33 1.81 9.90
C TYR A 35 15.48 2.98 9.44
N VAL A 36 15.48 3.30 8.14
CA VAL A 36 14.64 4.36 7.58
C VAL A 36 13.16 4.05 7.80
N TRP A 37 12.72 2.81 7.52
CA TRP A 37 11.33 2.40 7.77
C TRP A 37 10.94 2.51 9.23
N THR A 38 11.76 1.96 10.13
CA THR A 38 11.48 2.00 11.58
C THR A 38 11.47 3.43 12.11
N ALA A 39 12.42 4.27 11.68
CA ALA A 39 12.46 5.68 12.06
C ALA A 39 11.23 6.45 11.55
N LEU A 40 10.80 6.20 10.30
CA LEU A 40 9.60 6.80 9.73
C LEU A 40 8.34 6.40 10.51
N VAL A 41 8.18 5.09 10.78
CA VAL A 41 7.04 4.59 11.57
C VAL A 41 7.06 5.16 12.98
N ALA A 42 8.23 5.20 13.64
CA ALA A 42 8.36 5.76 14.99
C ALA A 42 8.04 7.26 15.03
N LEU A 43 8.53 8.04 14.06
CA LEU A 43 8.24 9.47 13.94
C LEU A 43 6.74 9.74 13.75
N LEU A 44 6.11 9.05 12.79
CA LEU A 44 4.68 9.22 12.52
C LEU A 44 3.83 8.72 13.69
N ALA A 45 4.20 7.59 14.31
CA ALA A 45 3.50 7.09 15.50
C ALA A 45 3.58 8.08 16.67
N SER A 46 4.74 8.70 16.90
CA SER A 46 4.91 9.72 17.94
C SER A 46 4.05 10.96 17.66
N ALA A 47 4.01 11.42 16.41
CA ALA A 47 3.16 12.55 16.00
C ALA A 47 1.65 12.22 16.17
N LEU A 48 1.24 11.00 15.80
CA LEU A 48 -0.15 10.55 15.94
C LEU A 48 -0.55 10.35 17.41
N LEU A 49 0.35 9.86 18.27
CA LEU A 49 0.10 9.75 19.70
C LEU A 49 -0.04 11.13 20.35
N TRP A 50 0.81 12.08 19.96
CA TRP A 50 0.68 13.46 20.41
C TRP A 50 -0.63 14.10 19.92
N LEU A 51 -0.99 13.87 18.66
CA LEU A 51 -2.27 14.31 18.08
C LEU A 51 -3.45 13.70 18.84
N TRP A 52 -3.42 12.38 19.11
CA TRP A 52 -4.50 11.64 19.78
C TRP A 52 -4.76 12.11 21.22
N GLY A 53 -3.73 12.45 21.95
CA GLY A 53 -3.82 12.84 23.37
C GLY A 53 -3.72 14.36 23.55
N PRO A 54 -2.53 14.89 23.92
CA PRO A 54 -2.37 16.27 24.40
C PRO A 54 -2.90 17.34 23.44
N LEU A 55 -2.67 17.15 22.13
CA LEU A 55 -3.04 18.16 21.14
C LEU A 55 -4.55 18.21 20.89
N THR A 56 -5.21 17.05 20.86
CA THR A 56 -6.68 17.00 20.76
C THR A 56 -7.36 17.61 21.99
N GLU A 57 -6.84 17.36 23.20
CA GLU A 57 -7.41 17.95 24.41
C GLU A 57 -7.25 19.48 24.42
N ALA A 58 -6.05 19.99 24.07
CA ALA A 58 -5.82 21.43 24.00
C ALA A 58 -6.68 22.12 22.93
N ALA A 59 -6.82 21.49 21.75
CA ALA A 59 -7.67 22.02 20.68
C ALA A 59 -9.16 22.00 21.05
N ALA A 60 -9.64 20.93 21.67
CA ALA A 60 -11.03 20.82 22.12
C ALA A 60 -11.36 21.83 23.23
N GLU A 61 -10.42 22.09 24.13
CA GLU A 61 -10.58 23.17 25.14
C GLU A 61 -10.69 24.53 24.47
N SER A 62 -9.77 24.85 23.55
CA SER A 62 -9.80 26.11 22.79
C SER A 62 -11.11 26.25 21.99
N TRP A 63 -11.63 25.15 21.45
CA TRP A 63 -12.89 25.13 20.71
C TRP A 63 -14.09 25.37 21.63
N ARG A 64 -14.10 24.82 22.84
CA ARG A 64 -15.13 25.11 23.85
C ARG A 64 -15.15 26.59 24.25
N GLN A 65 -13.95 27.18 24.44
CA GLN A 65 -13.83 28.61 24.74
C GLN A 65 -14.37 29.47 23.60
N TYR A 66 -14.05 29.11 22.34
CA TYR A 66 -14.61 29.78 21.16
C TYR A 66 -16.14 29.73 21.11
N ASN A 67 -16.73 28.55 21.33
CA ASN A 67 -18.19 28.37 21.31
C ASN A 67 -18.90 29.00 22.49
N ALA A 68 -18.19 29.25 23.61
CA ALA A 68 -18.74 29.97 24.75
C ALA A 68 -18.75 31.49 24.53
N CYS A 69 -18.13 32.00 23.48
CA CYS A 69 -18.18 33.38 23.06
C CYS A 69 -19.56 33.65 22.41
N VAL A 70 -20.52 34.14 23.19
CA VAL A 70 -21.84 34.47 22.73
C VAL A 70 -21.86 35.93 22.29
N ASP A 71 -22.34 36.17 21.06
CA ASP A 71 -22.73 37.42 20.46
C ASP A 71 -22.07 38.76 20.93
N TYR A 72 -21.23 39.31 20.06
CA TYR A 72 -20.77 40.71 20.00
C TYR A 72 -19.87 41.28 21.11
N ASP A 73 -19.55 40.53 22.16
CA ASP A 73 -18.51 40.92 23.09
C ASP A 73 -17.12 40.48 22.57
N PRO A 74 -16.06 41.29 22.70
CA PRO A 74 -14.71 40.91 22.32
C PRO A 74 -14.25 39.73 23.16
N CYS A 75 -14.38 38.55 22.59
CA CYS A 75 -14.04 37.29 23.24
C CYS A 75 -12.63 36.85 22.85
N ALA A 76 -11.79 36.75 23.84
CA ALA A 76 -10.42 36.26 23.67
C ALA A 76 -10.40 34.73 23.86
N TYR A 77 -10.10 33.97 22.80
CA TYR A 77 -9.79 32.55 22.89
C TYR A 77 -8.40 32.26 22.30
N TYR A 78 -7.78 31.21 22.77
CA TYR A 78 -6.45 30.82 22.32
C TYR A 78 -6.52 29.93 21.09
N GLN A 79 -6.37 30.50 19.90
CA GLN A 79 -6.57 29.82 18.61
C GLN A 79 -5.44 28.85 18.25
N GLU A 80 -4.24 29.03 18.75
CA GLU A 80 -3.05 28.29 18.32
C GLU A 80 -3.18 26.76 18.42
N PRO A 81 -3.77 26.16 19.50
CA PRO A 81 -3.95 24.71 19.55
C PRO A 81 -4.83 24.15 18.44
N ILE A 82 -5.87 24.90 18.01
CA ILE A 82 -6.77 24.50 16.91
C ILE A 82 -5.99 24.46 15.59
N LEU A 83 -5.21 25.51 15.31
CA LEU A 83 -4.40 25.60 14.09
C LEU A 83 -3.34 24.49 14.07
N ARG A 84 -2.64 24.26 15.16
CA ARG A 84 -1.64 23.20 15.30
C ARG A 84 -2.25 21.81 15.14
N TYR A 85 -3.46 21.58 15.69
CA TYR A 85 -4.22 20.35 15.47
C TYR A 85 -4.48 20.12 13.98
N LYS A 86 -4.98 21.14 13.26
CA LYS A 86 -5.25 21.07 11.81
C LYS A 86 -4.00 20.73 11.01
N ASP A 87 -2.88 21.39 11.32
CA ASP A 87 -1.61 21.18 10.61
C ASP A 87 -1.06 19.77 10.85
N VAL A 88 -0.97 19.35 12.11
CA VAL A 88 -0.44 18.00 12.43
C VAL A 88 -1.34 16.91 11.87
N TYR A 89 -2.68 17.09 11.92
CA TYR A 89 -3.62 16.17 11.31
C TYR A 89 -3.40 16.11 9.79
N ALA A 90 -3.30 17.24 9.12
CA ALA A 90 -3.09 17.29 7.67
C ALA A 90 -1.77 16.64 7.25
N TYR A 91 -0.66 16.95 7.93
CA TYR A 91 0.64 16.36 7.62
C TYR A 91 0.69 14.85 7.87
N THR A 92 0.13 14.37 8.98
CA THR A 92 0.11 12.94 9.28
C THR A 92 -0.78 12.18 8.30
N THR A 93 -1.94 12.73 7.93
CA THR A 93 -2.84 12.17 6.91
C THR A 93 -2.16 12.12 5.55
N ALA A 94 -1.51 13.19 5.11
CA ALA A 94 -0.78 13.23 3.85
C ALA A 94 0.39 12.23 3.84
N ALA A 95 1.14 12.13 4.95
CA ALA A 95 2.22 11.17 5.08
C ALA A 95 1.72 9.72 4.96
N LEU A 96 0.60 9.36 5.61
CA LEU A 96 0.00 8.02 5.49
C LEU A 96 -0.42 7.73 4.05
N ASN A 97 -1.05 8.68 3.37
CA ASN A 97 -1.44 8.53 1.97
C ASN A 97 -0.24 8.45 1.01
N ALA A 98 0.91 9.01 1.39
CA ALA A 98 2.15 8.92 0.61
C ALA A 98 2.89 7.58 0.76
N LEU A 99 2.68 6.83 1.87
CA LEU A 99 3.40 5.59 2.16
C LEU A 99 3.36 4.57 1.01
N PRO A 100 2.20 4.26 0.38
CA PRO A 100 2.14 3.30 -0.73
C PRO A 100 3.06 3.66 -1.89
N PHE A 101 3.17 4.95 -2.22
CA PHE A 101 4.02 5.46 -3.30
C PHE A 101 5.50 5.35 -2.95
N LEU A 102 5.87 5.67 -1.70
CA LEU A 102 7.24 5.52 -1.22
C LEU A 102 7.68 4.05 -1.23
N VAL A 103 6.78 3.14 -0.84
CA VAL A 103 7.01 1.69 -0.90
C VAL A 103 7.20 1.23 -2.34
N ALA A 104 6.37 1.68 -3.28
CA ALA A 104 6.47 1.33 -4.70
C ALA A 104 7.79 1.81 -5.31
N ALA A 105 8.16 3.07 -5.05
CA ALA A 105 9.42 3.66 -5.50
C ALA A 105 10.64 2.90 -4.96
N TRP A 106 10.63 2.64 -3.63
CA TRP A 106 11.72 1.90 -2.98
C TRP A 106 11.83 0.46 -3.50
N SER A 107 10.72 -0.26 -3.68
CA SER A 107 10.73 -1.65 -4.14
C SER A 107 11.22 -1.77 -5.58
N GLY A 108 10.80 -0.86 -6.46
CA GLY A 108 11.25 -0.83 -7.85
C GLY A 108 12.73 -0.47 -7.98
N ALA A 109 13.15 0.58 -7.28
CA ALA A 109 14.52 1.07 -7.35
C ALA A 109 15.51 0.24 -6.54
N ALA A 110 15.35 0.20 -5.22
CA ALA A 110 16.39 -0.30 -4.31
C ALA A 110 16.26 -1.80 -4.02
N LEU A 111 15.04 -2.34 -4.00
CA LEU A 111 14.84 -3.75 -3.62
C LEU A 111 15.18 -4.71 -4.76
N VAL A 112 14.80 -4.39 -6.00
CA VAL A 112 14.93 -5.27 -7.16
C VAL A 112 15.75 -4.63 -8.28
N GLY A 113 15.39 -3.42 -8.74
CA GLY A 113 15.97 -2.79 -9.91
C GLY A 113 17.49 -2.63 -9.81
N ARG A 114 17.99 -2.08 -8.71
CA ARG A 114 19.41 -1.85 -8.47
C ARG A 114 20.26 -3.13 -8.47
N GLU A 115 19.74 -4.23 -7.89
CA GLU A 115 20.49 -5.48 -7.85
C GLU A 115 20.58 -6.15 -9.22
N LEU A 116 19.55 -6.00 -10.05
CA LEU A 116 19.56 -6.50 -11.42
C LEU A 116 20.44 -5.63 -12.32
N GLU A 117 20.39 -4.30 -12.15
CA GLU A 117 21.22 -3.36 -12.91
C GLU A 117 22.71 -3.57 -12.68
N HIS A 118 23.13 -3.83 -11.43
CA HIS A 118 24.53 -4.06 -11.07
C HIS A 118 24.95 -5.55 -11.11
N GLY A 119 24.07 -6.47 -11.50
CA GLY A 119 24.36 -7.90 -11.60
C GLY A 119 24.54 -8.63 -10.26
N THR A 120 24.32 -7.95 -9.12
CA THR A 120 24.52 -8.56 -7.79
C THR A 120 23.51 -9.66 -7.48
N ALA A 121 22.32 -9.65 -8.13
CA ALA A 121 21.36 -10.73 -8.05
C ALA A 121 21.93 -12.05 -8.62
N HIS A 122 22.63 -11.99 -9.74
CA HIS A 122 23.30 -13.17 -10.35
C HIS A 122 24.38 -13.74 -9.44
N LEU A 123 25.12 -12.88 -8.74
CA LEU A 123 26.12 -13.32 -7.78
C LEU A 123 25.48 -14.11 -6.63
N ALA A 124 24.35 -13.65 -6.10
CA ALA A 124 23.60 -14.36 -5.06
C ALA A 124 23.10 -15.73 -5.55
N TRP A 125 22.68 -15.84 -6.81
CA TRP A 125 22.20 -17.09 -7.40
C TRP A 125 23.32 -18.11 -7.63
N THR A 126 24.52 -17.68 -7.96
CA THR A 126 25.68 -18.57 -8.07
C THR A 126 26.21 -19.06 -6.72
N GLN A 127 25.88 -18.36 -5.62
CA GLN A 127 26.28 -18.73 -4.26
C GLN A 127 25.25 -19.65 -3.55
N GLY A 128 24.37 -20.33 -4.29
CA GLY A 128 23.46 -21.35 -3.76
C GLY A 128 22.07 -20.85 -3.34
N LEU A 129 21.71 -19.59 -3.63
CA LEU A 129 20.36 -19.08 -3.41
C LEU A 129 19.55 -19.20 -4.71
N SER A 130 18.51 -20.03 -4.74
CA SER A 130 17.67 -20.11 -5.94
C SER A 130 16.97 -18.77 -6.22
N PRO A 131 16.77 -18.38 -7.50
CA PRO A 131 16.12 -17.13 -7.88
C PRO A 131 14.74 -16.94 -7.25
N LEU A 132 13.93 -18.01 -7.19
CA LEU A 132 12.61 -17.97 -6.59
C LEU A 132 12.67 -17.70 -5.07
N ARG A 133 13.59 -18.38 -4.36
CA ARG A 133 13.79 -18.16 -2.92
C ARG A 133 14.31 -16.75 -2.64
N TRP A 134 15.18 -16.22 -3.50
CA TRP A 134 15.64 -14.84 -3.41
C TRP A 134 14.48 -13.85 -3.50
N LEU A 135 13.58 -14.00 -4.51
CA LEU A 135 12.42 -13.12 -4.65
C LEU A 135 11.43 -13.27 -3.50
N THR A 136 11.16 -14.52 -3.05
CA THR A 136 10.28 -14.77 -1.89
C THR A 136 10.76 -14.00 -0.66
N LEU A 137 12.02 -14.09 -0.32
CA LEU A 137 12.57 -13.41 0.85
C LEU A 137 12.54 -11.89 0.69
N LYS A 138 12.79 -11.38 -0.52
CA LYS A 138 12.73 -9.94 -0.84
C LYS A 138 11.33 -9.37 -0.78
N LEU A 139 10.30 -10.15 -1.03
CA LEU A 139 8.91 -9.68 -0.94
C LEU A 139 8.30 -9.96 0.44
N ALA A 140 8.49 -11.15 1.00
CA ALA A 140 7.83 -11.55 2.23
C ALA A 140 8.24 -10.71 3.46
N VAL A 141 9.54 -10.44 3.61
CA VAL A 141 10.04 -9.66 4.76
C VAL A 141 9.54 -8.21 4.70
N PRO A 142 9.72 -7.46 3.59
CA PRO A 142 9.14 -6.12 3.48
C PRO A 142 7.62 -6.12 3.57
N ALA A 143 6.92 -7.08 2.96
CA ALA A 143 5.46 -7.15 3.06
C ALA A 143 4.99 -7.25 4.52
N ALA A 144 5.62 -8.11 5.33
CA ALA A 144 5.28 -8.23 6.75
C ALA A 144 5.55 -6.93 7.53
N LEU A 145 6.70 -6.27 7.28
CA LEU A 145 7.07 -5.02 7.96
C LEU A 145 6.17 -3.84 7.52
N ILE A 146 5.86 -3.74 6.23
CA ILE A 146 4.97 -2.73 5.68
C ILE A 146 3.57 -2.93 6.25
N THR A 147 3.05 -4.16 6.23
CA THR A 147 1.74 -4.48 6.81
C THR A 147 1.69 -4.10 8.28
N ALA A 148 2.65 -4.53 9.10
CA ALA A 148 2.66 -4.23 10.52
C ALA A 148 2.79 -2.72 10.80
N GLY A 149 3.75 -2.04 10.17
CA GLY A 149 3.99 -0.61 10.38
C GLY A 149 2.84 0.25 9.87
N THR A 150 2.34 0.01 8.66
CA THR A 150 1.21 0.78 8.10
C THR A 150 -0.08 0.52 8.88
N SER A 151 -0.35 -0.72 9.30
CA SER A 151 -1.54 -1.03 10.12
C SER A 151 -1.49 -0.32 11.48
N LEU A 152 -0.33 -0.27 12.12
CA LEU A 152 -0.13 0.49 13.36
C LEU A 152 -0.45 1.98 13.14
N LEU A 153 0.09 2.58 12.08
CA LEU A 153 -0.12 3.99 11.78
C LEU A 153 -1.59 4.30 11.43
N VAL A 154 -2.24 3.45 10.65
CA VAL A 154 -3.68 3.56 10.33
C VAL A 154 -4.53 3.48 11.60
N LEU A 155 -4.21 2.55 12.51
CA LEU A 155 -4.90 2.43 13.80
C LEU A 155 -4.73 3.69 14.64
N LEU A 156 -3.52 4.20 14.78
CA LEU A 156 -3.24 5.43 15.55
C LEU A 156 -3.93 6.66 14.92
N HIS A 157 -3.91 6.76 13.58
CA HIS A 157 -4.60 7.84 12.87
C HIS A 157 -6.12 7.79 13.11
N ARG A 158 -6.71 6.59 13.08
CA ARG A 158 -8.12 6.41 13.39
C ARG A 158 -8.45 6.79 14.84
N LEU A 159 -7.61 6.41 15.80
CA LEU A 159 -7.77 6.81 17.21
C LEU A 159 -7.71 8.33 17.37
N ALA A 160 -6.75 8.99 16.70
CA ALA A 160 -6.63 10.44 16.73
C ALA A 160 -7.85 11.13 16.09
N TRP A 161 -8.31 10.64 14.95
CA TRP A 161 -9.50 11.14 14.27
C TRP A 161 -10.76 11.00 15.14
N THR A 162 -10.99 9.82 15.74
CA THR A 162 -12.16 9.57 16.59
C THR A 162 -12.14 10.43 17.86
N ALA A 163 -10.96 10.73 18.42
CA ALA A 163 -10.82 11.60 19.59
C ALA A 163 -11.19 13.06 19.31
N GLY A 164 -10.92 13.57 18.11
CA GLY A 164 -11.26 14.94 17.70
C GLY A 164 -12.69 15.11 17.21
N ARG A 165 -13.31 14.04 16.75
CA ARG A 165 -14.63 14.05 16.12
C ARG A 165 -15.73 14.50 17.09
N GLY A 166 -16.56 15.47 16.66
CA GLY A 166 -17.63 16.04 17.49
C GLY A 166 -17.18 16.92 18.65
N ARG A 167 -15.87 17.04 18.87
CA ARG A 167 -15.27 17.90 19.91
C ARG A 167 -14.60 19.14 19.32
N ILE A 168 -14.17 19.03 18.07
CA ILE A 168 -13.51 20.09 17.31
C ILE A 168 -14.21 20.17 15.96
N ASP A 169 -14.85 21.31 15.66
CA ASP A 169 -15.62 21.47 14.41
C ASP A 169 -14.75 21.33 13.14
N THR A 170 -13.48 21.64 13.26
CA THR A 170 -12.51 21.51 12.16
C THR A 170 -12.01 20.08 11.95
N ALA A 171 -12.49 19.12 12.73
CA ALA A 171 -12.18 17.71 12.48
C ALA A 171 -12.80 17.28 11.14
N LYS A 172 -11.97 16.58 10.33
CA LYS A 172 -12.39 16.16 9.00
C LYS A 172 -13.53 15.12 9.09
N SER A 173 -14.47 15.21 8.15
CA SER A 173 -15.53 14.21 8.00
C SER A 173 -14.94 12.84 7.65
N TRP A 174 -15.65 11.76 7.99
CA TRP A 174 -15.19 10.38 7.71
C TRP A 174 -15.03 10.11 6.21
N TYR A 175 -15.74 10.83 5.36
CA TYR A 175 -15.75 10.71 3.91
C TYR A 175 -14.82 11.72 3.20
N ASP A 176 -14.07 12.55 3.93
CA ASP A 176 -12.97 13.29 3.33
C ASP A 176 -12.01 12.31 2.67
N GLY A 177 -11.73 12.50 1.39
CA GLY A 177 -11.06 11.49 0.57
C GLY A 177 -9.70 11.03 1.13
N GLN A 178 -8.93 11.94 1.74
CA GLN A 178 -7.66 11.57 2.35
C GLN A 178 -7.85 10.88 3.71
N THR A 179 -8.80 11.37 4.51
CA THR A 179 -9.14 10.80 5.82
C THR A 179 -9.72 9.41 5.68
N LEU A 180 -10.61 9.19 4.71
CA LEU A 180 -11.23 7.89 4.43
C LEU A 180 -10.18 6.79 4.20
N HIS A 181 -9.18 7.07 3.38
CA HIS A 181 -8.11 6.09 3.12
C HIS A 181 -7.15 5.93 4.31
N ALA A 182 -6.78 7.03 4.98
CA ALA A 182 -5.88 6.99 6.13
C ALA A 182 -6.51 6.25 7.34
N ASN A 183 -7.83 6.13 7.41
CA ASN A 183 -8.57 5.50 8.51
C ASN A 183 -8.97 4.04 8.27
N GLY A 184 -8.47 3.42 7.20
CA GLY A 184 -8.89 2.08 6.85
C GLY A 184 -7.80 1.19 6.24
N PRO A 185 -8.08 -0.11 6.03
CA PRO A 185 -7.12 -1.07 5.50
C PRO A 185 -6.72 -0.82 4.04
N THR A 186 -7.41 0.07 3.32
CA THR A 186 -7.10 0.42 1.92
C THR A 186 -5.67 0.92 1.75
N THR A 187 -5.15 1.72 2.68
CA THR A 187 -3.76 2.20 2.65
C THR A 187 -2.76 1.06 2.77
N VAL A 188 -3.04 0.07 3.63
CA VAL A 188 -2.20 -1.13 3.79
C VAL A 188 -2.22 -1.97 2.50
N ALA A 189 -3.42 -2.20 1.94
CA ALA A 189 -3.60 -2.97 0.71
C ALA A 189 -2.90 -2.29 -0.48
N LEU A 190 -3.02 -0.97 -0.60
CA LEU A 190 -2.34 -0.20 -1.65
C LEU A 190 -0.82 -0.22 -1.48
N ALA A 191 -0.30 -0.20 -0.25
CA ALA A 191 1.14 -0.32 -0.01
C ALA A 191 1.69 -1.70 -0.43
N LEU A 192 0.93 -2.78 -0.21
CA LEU A 192 1.27 -4.11 -0.70
C LEU A 192 1.21 -4.20 -2.24
N ALA A 193 0.20 -3.57 -2.85
CA ALA A 193 0.11 -3.48 -4.31
C ALA A 193 1.28 -2.68 -4.89
N GLY A 194 1.68 -1.58 -4.24
CA GLY A 194 2.85 -0.78 -4.60
C GLY A 194 4.15 -1.57 -4.48
N LEU A 195 4.32 -2.34 -3.40
CA LEU A 195 5.47 -3.25 -3.25
C LEU A 195 5.57 -4.23 -4.42
N ALA A 196 4.46 -4.87 -4.77
CA ALA A 196 4.40 -5.84 -5.86
C ALA A 196 4.62 -5.19 -7.24
N ALA A 197 4.00 -4.03 -7.48
CA ALA A 197 4.14 -3.27 -8.72
C ALA A 197 5.59 -2.81 -8.93
N GLY A 198 6.22 -2.24 -7.90
CA GLY A 198 7.61 -1.83 -7.97
C GLY A 198 8.56 -3.00 -8.21
N ALA A 199 8.36 -4.12 -7.49
CA ALA A 199 9.18 -5.31 -7.68
C ALA A 199 9.04 -5.90 -9.09
N LEU A 200 7.82 -5.98 -9.63
CA LEU A 200 7.57 -6.43 -11.01
C LEU A 200 8.22 -5.48 -12.03
N ALA A 201 8.09 -4.16 -11.85
CA ALA A 201 8.75 -3.17 -12.67
C ALA A 201 10.28 -3.31 -12.65
N GLY A 202 10.87 -3.57 -11.47
CA GLY A 202 12.29 -3.85 -11.32
C GLY A 202 12.76 -5.09 -12.10
N LEU A 203 11.96 -6.17 -12.08
CA LEU A 203 12.24 -7.40 -12.86
C LEU A 203 12.11 -7.19 -14.36
N LEU A 204 11.13 -6.39 -14.81
CA LEU A 204 10.89 -6.10 -16.23
C LEU A 204 11.95 -5.20 -16.82
N LEU A 205 12.23 -4.09 -16.15
CA LEU A 205 13.05 -3.00 -16.72
C LEU A 205 14.53 -3.16 -16.40
N ARG A 206 14.88 -3.89 -15.31
CA ARG A 206 16.27 -4.13 -14.86
C ARG A 206 17.11 -2.86 -14.73
N ARG A 207 16.47 -1.72 -14.52
CA ARG A 207 17.08 -0.40 -14.35
C ARG A 207 16.39 0.32 -13.21
N THR A 208 17.16 0.98 -12.37
CA THR A 208 16.71 1.60 -11.12
C THR A 208 15.67 2.71 -11.36
N LEU A 209 16.00 3.70 -12.18
CA LEU A 209 15.14 4.87 -12.39
C LEU A 209 13.83 4.57 -13.14
N PRO A 210 13.85 3.84 -14.28
CA PRO A 210 12.59 3.44 -14.93
C PRO A 210 11.69 2.57 -14.04
N ALA A 211 12.26 1.66 -13.25
CA ALA A 211 11.49 0.82 -12.33
C ALA A 211 10.82 1.63 -11.22
N LEU A 212 11.52 2.62 -10.66
CA LEU A 212 10.96 3.57 -9.70
C LEU A 212 9.76 4.30 -10.28
N LEU A 213 9.93 4.95 -11.45
CA LEU A 213 8.87 5.72 -12.08
C LEU A 213 7.66 4.87 -12.45
N THR A 214 7.90 3.67 -13.01
CA THR A 214 6.81 2.74 -13.35
C THR A 214 6.06 2.29 -12.10
N GLY A 215 6.76 1.95 -11.02
CA GLY A 215 6.14 1.59 -9.74
C GLY A 215 5.25 2.71 -9.20
N LEU A 216 5.73 3.96 -9.25
CA LEU A 216 4.94 5.15 -8.85
C LEU A 216 3.69 5.33 -9.71
N VAL A 217 3.83 5.30 -11.05
CA VAL A 217 2.71 5.51 -11.99
C VAL A 217 1.64 4.42 -11.82
N VAL A 218 2.06 3.15 -11.71
CA VAL A 218 1.12 2.03 -11.48
C VAL A 218 0.38 2.21 -10.15
N THR A 219 1.10 2.57 -9.08
CA THR A 219 0.47 2.78 -7.77
C THR A 219 -0.48 3.98 -7.77
N ALA A 220 -0.14 5.06 -8.48
CA ALA A 220 -1.03 6.20 -8.67
C ALA A 220 -2.29 5.82 -9.47
N GLY A 221 -2.13 5.04 -10.54
CA GLY A 221 -3.27 4.49 -11.29
C GLY A 221 -4.17 3.61 -10.43
N LEU A 222 -3.61 2.72 -9.61
CA LEU A 222 -4.37 1.89 -8.68
C LEU A 222 -5.12 2.72 -7.63
N ARG A 223 -4.49 3.78 -7.12
CA ARG A 223 -5.16 4.72 -6.21
C ARG A 223 -6.34 5.40 -6.89
N LEU A 224 -6.14 5.96 -8.08
CA LEU A 224 -7.19 6.62 -8.84
C LEU A 224 -8.35 5.66 -9.14
N LEU A 225 -8.04 4.44 -9.59
CA LEU A 225 -9.05 3.42 -9.84
C LEU A 225 -9.81 3.03 -8.58
N ALA A 226 -9.13 2.93 -7.43
CA ALA A 226 -9.78 2.68 -6.15
C ALA A 226 -10.72 3.81 -5.75
N ASP A 227 -10.32 5.08 -5.94
CA ASP A 227 -11.14 6.25 -5.63
C ASP A 227 -12.39 6.30 -6.51
N LEU A 228 -12.25 6.03 -7.80
CA LEU A 228 -13.38 6.00 -8.75
C LEU A 228 -14.31 4.80 -8.55
N ALA A 229 -13.77 3.64 -8.20
CA ALA A 229 -14.57 2.42 -8.02
C ALA A 229 -15.27 2.37 -6.66
N MET A 230 -14.66 2.91 -5.60
CA MET A 230 -15.14 2.75 -4.21
C MET A 230 -16.62 3.08 -4.03
N PRO A 231 -17.18 4.20 -4.58
CA PRO A 231 -18.61 4.50 -4.43
C PRO A 231 -19.54 3.51 -5.13
N HIS A 232 -19.02 2.65 -6.01
CA HIS A 232 -19.82 1.67 -6.76
C HIS A 232 -19.64 0.23 -6.24
N LEU A 233 -18.78 0.01 -5.24
CA LEU A 233 -18.48 -1.33 -4.70
C LEU A 233 -19.47 -1.82 -3.66
N TRP A 234 -20.40 -0.97 -3.22
CA TRP A 234 -21.42 -1.28 -2.24
C TRP A 234 -22.75 -0.60 -2.62
N PRO A 235 -23.91 -1.19 -2.33
CA PRO A 235 -25.19 -0.54 -2.62
C PRO A 235 -25.32 0.81 -1.88
N ALA A 236 -25.54 1.88 -2.63
CA ALA A 236 -25.76 3.21 -2.09
C ALA A 236 -27.20 3.38 -1.59
N VAL A 237 -27.41 4.30 -0.66
CA VAL A 237 -28.74 4.72 -0.18
C VAL A 237 -29.14 5.98 -0.93
N THR A 238 -30.30 5.96 -1.58
CA THR A 238 -30.82 7.13 -2.30
C THR A 238 -31.75 7.94 -1.40
N ARG A 239 -31.48 9.23 -1.29
CA ARG A 239 -32.32 10.21 -0.59
C ARG A 239 -32.85 11.24 -1.58
N VAL A 240 -34.14 11.52 -1.49
CA VAL A 240 -34.78 12.57 -2.26
C VAL A 240 -35.07 13.74 -1.34
N THR A 241 -34.80 14.94 -1.79
CA THR A 241 -34.98 16.20 -1.08
C THR A 241 -35.76 17.18 -1.93
N SER A 242 -36.45 18.15 -1.30
CA SER A 242 -37.15 19.22 -2.02
C SER A 242 -36.18 20.20 -2.69
N ARG A 243 -36.72 21.02 -3.62
CA ARG A 243 -35.92 22.08 -4.29
C ARG A 243 -35.35 23.08 -3.27
N ASP A 244 -36.04 23.40 -2.19
CA ASP A 244 -35.62 24.37 -1.18
C ASP A 244 -34.46 23.84 -0.32
N THR A 245 -34.37 22.50 -0.14
CA THR A 245 -33.35 21.86 0.67
C THR A 245 -32.05 21.64 -0.10
N GLY A 246 -32.12 21.48 -1.43
CA GLY A 246 -30.98 21.18 -2.27
C GLY A 246 -30.43 19.77 -2.06
N TYR A 247 -29.19 19.56 -2.52
CA TYR A 247 -28.47 18.29 -2.32
C TYR A 247 -28.03 18.13 -0.87
N VAL A 248 -28.44 17.02 -0.24
CA VAL A 248 -28.04 16.67 1.14
C VAL A 248 -27.39 15.29 1.14
N TYR A 249 -26.15 15.23 1.58
CA TYR A 249 -25.39 13.99 1.73
C TYR A 249 -24.38 14.07 2.89
N GLU A 250 -24.18 12.94 3.57
CA GLU A 250 -23.25 12.80 4.70
C GLU A 250 -22.20 11.70 4.45
N GLY A 251 -21.83 11.51 3.19
CA GLY A 251 -20.91 10.46 2.78
C GLY A 251 -20.50 10.55 1.32
N PRO A 252 -19.66 9.59 0.83
CA PRO A 252 -19.28 9.50 -0.56
C PRO A 252 -20.51 9.36 -1.44
N VAL A 253 -20.60 10.21 -2.46
CA VAL A 253 -21.71 10.21 -3.41
C VAL A 253 -21.39 9.26 -4.56
N ALA A 254 -22.31 8.34 -4.84
CA ALA A 254 -22.22 7.43 -5.97
C ALA A 254 -22.90 7.99 -7.22
N ASP A 255 -24.03 8.68 -7.02
CA ASP A 255 -24.81 9.29 -8.08
C ASP A 255 -25.69 10.42 -7.53
N SER A 256 -25.99 11.43 -8.34
CA SER A 256 -26.88 12.55 -7.96
C SER A 256 -27.51 13.17 -9.19
N GLY A 257 -28.69 13.78 -9.00
CA GLY A 257 -29.40 14.43 -10.08
C GLY A 257 -30.72 15.02 -9.64
N LEU A 258 -31.60 15.26 -10.59
CA LEU A 258 -32.88 15.92 -10.42
C LEU A 258 -34.03 14.90 -10.41
N VAL A 259 -35.09 15.19 -9.64
CA VAL A 259 -36.33 14.42 -9.63
C VAL A 259 -37.42 15.27 -10.26
N THR A 260 -38.09 14.75 -11.29
CA THR A 260 -39.21 15.42 -11.97
C THR A 260 -40.56 15.14 -11.29
N ALA A 261 -41.58 15.86 -11.66
CA ALA A 261 -42.97 15.67 -11.17
C ALA A 261 -43.50 14.25 -11.47
N SER A 262 -43.00 13.59 -12.54
CA SER A 262 -43.32 12.19 -12.84
C SER A 262 -42.56 11.17 -11.97
N GLY A 263 -41.68 11.63 -11.09
CA GLY A 263 -40.76 10.77 -10.29
C GLY A 263 -39.56 10.25 -11.07
N ALA A 264 -39.32 10.71 -12.31
CA ALA A 264 -38.14 10.29 -13.06
C ALA A 264 -36.86 10.94 -12.53
N HIS A 265 -35.80 10.18 -12.49
CA HIS A 265 -34.45 10.64 -12.17
C HIS A 265 -33.74 11.07 -13.46
N ILE A 266 -33.31 12.32 -13.53
CA ILE A 266 -32.57 12.87 -14.66
C ILE A 266 -31.23 13.46 -14.20
N ALA A 267 -30.26 13.51 -15.10
CA ALA A 267 -28.97 14.11 -14.82
C ALA A 267 -29.12 15.62 -14.56
N ASP A 268 -28.36 16.13 -13.60
CA ASP A 268 -28.28 17.58 -13.38
C ASP A 268 -27.56 18.23 -14.56
N PRO A 269 -28.15 19.21 -15.24
CA PRO A 269 -27.53 19.91 -16.36
C PRO A 269 -26.35 20.82 -15.93
N GLY A 270 -25.97 20.81 -14.66
CA GLY A 270 -24.81 21.55 -14.17
C GLY A 270 -25.17 22.99 -13.76
N CYS A 271 -26.30 23.18 -13.10
CA CYS A 271 -26.67 24.44 -12.46
C CYS A 271 -25.70 24.82 -11.32
N GLY A 272 -24.53 25.32 -11.67
CA GLY A 272 -23.55 25.86 -10.73
C GLY A 272 -23.70 27.36 -10.47
N PRO A 273 -22.91 27.92 -9.53
CA PRO A 273 -22.97 29.35 -9.17
C PRO A 273 -22.82 30.33 -10.34
N ALA A 274 -22.16 29.89 -11.43
CA ALA A 274 -21.99 30.69 -12.65
C ALA A 274 -23.27 30.82 -13.48
N PHE A 275 -24.29 29.99 -13.24
CA PHE A 275 -25.58 29.95 -13.96
C PHE A 275 -26.76 30.08 -13.01
N ALA A 276 -26.56 30.62 -11.80
CA ALA A 276 -27.58 30.64 -10.72
C ALA A 276 -28.86 31.40 -11.12
N GLU A 277 -28.76 32.38 -12.02
CA GLU A 277 -29.92 33.16 -12.46
C GLU A 277 -30.84 32.38 -13.42
N ASP A 278 -30.29 31.45 -14.20
CA ASP A 278 -31.01 30.66 -15.21
C ASP A 278 -31.54 29.33 -14.67
N CYS A 279 -31.04 28.85 -13.52
CA CYS A 279 -31.40 27.57 -12.96
C CYS A 279 -32.87 27.41 -12.58
N PRO A 280 -33.52 28.39 -11.94
CA PRO A 280 -34.95 28.27 -11.61
C PRO A 280 -35.84 28.08 -12.86
N THR A 281 -35.57 28.80 -13.92
CA THR A 281 -36.32 28.69 -15.17
C THR A 281 -36.08 27.38 -15.89
N LEU A 282 -34.87 26.82 -15.79
CA LEU A 282 -34.52 25.51 -16.33
C LEU A 282 -35.21 24.39 -15.53
N TYR A 283 -35.18 24.44 -14.21
CA TYR A 283 -35.89 23.50 -13.36
C TYR A 283 -37.42 23.51 -13.59
N ASP A 284 -38.02 24.68 -13.81
CA ASP A 284 -39.45 24.80 -14.14
C ASP A 284 -39.76 24.18 -15.50
N ARG A 285 -38.89 24.35 -16.52
CA ARG A 285 -39.06 23.72 -17.84
C ARG A 285 -38.92 22.19 -17.80
N LEU A 286 -38.13 21.66 -16.88
CA LEU A 286 -37.91 20.24 -16.69
C LEU A 286 -38.87 19.61 -15.67
N ASP A 287 -39.85 20.36 -15.15
CA ASP A 287 -40.78 19.94 -14.09
C ASP A 287 -40.06 19.34 -12.87
N VAL A 288 -38.94 19.95 -12.47
CA VAL A 288 -38.15 19.46 -11.33
C VAL A 288 -38.86 19.75 -10.02
N THR A 289 -39.09 18.72 -9.22
CA THR A 289 -39.69 18.79 -7.90
C THR A 289 -38.68 18.69 -6.76
N GLY A 290 -37.49 18.14 -7.05
CA GLY A 290 -36.48 17.97 -6.03
C GLY A 290 -35.18 17.41 -6.59
N PHE A 291 -34.30 17.00 -5.66
CA PHE A 291 -32.98 16.42 -5.95
C PHE A 291 -32.91 15.01 -5.40
N TYR A 292 -32.23 14.11 -6.10
CA TYR A 292 -31.85 12.84 -5.52
C TYR A 292 -30.33 12.76 -5.32
N THR A 293 -29.92 12.11 -4.26
CA THR A 293 -28.51 11.81 -3.99
C THR A 293 -28.41 10.37 -3.51
N SER A 294 -27.66 9.57 -4.25
CA SER A 294 -27.28 8.22 -3.88
C SER A 294 -25.92 8.29 -3.21
N TYR A 295 -25.85 8.06 -1.92
CA TYR A 295 -24.64 8.23 -1.12
C TYR A 295 -24.45 7.08 -0.13
N HIS A 296 -23.28 7.01 0.49
CA HIS A 296 -22.97 6.02 1.50
C HIS A 296 -22.99 6.65 2.89
N PRO A 297 -23.91 6.22 3.78
CA PRO A 297 -23.89 6.63 5.19
C PRO A 297 -22.67 6.06 5.91
N GLU A 298 -22.34 6.55 7.09
CA GLU A 298 -21.17 6.12 7.86
C GLU A 298 -21.14 4.61 8.17
N SER A 299 -22.30 3.97 8.29
CA SER A 299 -22.42 2.51 8.43
C SER A 299 -21.77 1.74 7.28
N HIS A 300 -21.62 2.36 6.09
CA HIS A 300 -20.96 1.77 4.93
C HIS A 300 -19.42 1.94 4.93
N HIS A 301 -18.86 2.64 5.93
CA HIS A 301 -17.41 2.84 6.01
C HIS A 301 -16.63 1.52 5.91
N TRP A 302 -16.97 0.54 6.74
CA TRP A 302 -16.27 -0.74 6.76
C TRP A 302 -16.51 -1.61 5.52
N PRO A 303 -17.74 -1.79 5.03
CA PRO A 303 -17.99 -2.46 3.76
C PRO A 303 -17.17 -1.88 2.60
N LEU A 304 -17.15 -0.56 2.42
CA LEU A 304 -16.37 0.12 1.39
C LEU A 304 -14.85 -0.12 1.55
N GLN A 305 -14.35 0.00 2.76
CA GLN A 305 -12.94 -0.23 3.07
C GLN A 305 -12.52 -1.68 2.79
N PHE A 306 -13.31 -2.67 3.21
CA PHE A 306 -12.96 -4.08 3.02
C PHE A 306 -13.09 -4.53 1.57
N THR A 307 -14.13 -4.11 0.85
CA THR A 307 -14.28 -4.46 -0.57
C THR A 307 -13.16 -3.87 -1.42
N THR A 308 -12.84 -2.59 -1.22
CA THR A 308 -11.71 -1.94 -1.93
C THR A 308 -10.38 -2.58 -1.56
N SER A 309 -10.16 -2.89 -0.29
CA SER A 309 -8.93 -3.55 0.17
C SER A 309 -8.78 -4.96 -0.42
N ALA A 310 -9.87 -5.73 -0.50
CA ALA A 310 -9.85 -7.05 -1.10
C ALA A 310 -9.46 -7.00 -2.57
N LEU A 311 -9.98 -6.04 -3.34
CA LEU A 311 -9.60 -5.83 -4.73
C LEU A 311 -8.12 -5.45 -4.86
N LEU A 312 -7.62 -4.53 -4.04
CA LEU A 312 -6.22 -4.13 -4.06
C LEU A 312 -5.28 -5.28 -3.66
N VAL A 313 -5.66 -6.12 -2.68
CA VAL A 313 -4.91 -7.32 -2.30
C VAL A 313 -4.92 -8.35 -3.44
N ALA A 314 -6.05 -8.54 -4.14
CA ALA A 314 -6.10 -9.41 -5.31
C ALA A 314 -5.17 -8.92 -6.42
N VAL A 315 -5.13 -7.61 -6.68
CA VAL A 315 -4.16 -7.01 -7.63
C VAL A 315 -2.73 -7.22 -7.16
N ALA A 316 -2.42 -6.99 -5.87
CA ALA A 316 -1.09 -7.25 -5.30
C ALA A 316 -0.67 -8.71 -5.47
N ALA A 317 -1.58 -9.65 -5.24
CA ALA A 317 -1.33 -11.08 -5.46
C ALA A 317 -1.07 -11.39 -6.93
N ALA A 318 -1.87 -10.86 -7.86
CA ALA A 318 -1.70 -11.03 -9.30
C ALA A 318 -0.34 -10.48 -9.78
N LEU A 319 0.05 -9.28 -9.35
CA LEU A 319 1.36 -8.68 -9.66
C LEU A 319 2.51 -9.51 -9.09
N THR A 320 2.34 -10.03 -7.88
CA THR A 320 3.33 -10.93 -7.24
C THR A 320 3.48 -12.21 -8.03
N VAL A 321 2.39 -12.87 -8.40
CA VAL A 321 2.42 -14.07 -9.26
C VAL A 321 3.10 -13.78 -10.58
N ALA A 322 2.77 -12.65 -11.23
CA ALA A 322 3.40 -12.22 -12.47
C ALA A 322 4.94 -12.06 -12.30
N ALA A 323 5.38 -11.47 -11.17
CA ALA A 323 6.80 -11.33 -10.86
C ALA A 323 7.50 -12.70 -10.72
N PHE A 324 6.89 -13.67 -10.05
CA PHE A 324 7.43 -15.03 -9.94
C PHE A 324 7.47 -15.77 -11.28
N VAL A 325 6.40 -15.68 -12.07
CA VAL A 325 6.35 -16.29 -13.41
C VAL A 325 7.40 -15.68 -14.32
N LEU A 326 7.55 -14.37 -14.31
CA LEU A 326 8.56 -13.66 -15.10
C LEU A 326 9.97 -14.10 -14.70
N LEU A 327 10.28 -14.11 -13.40
CA LEU A 327 11.59 -14.54 -12.91
C LEU A 327 11.89 -15.99 -13.30
N LYS A 328 10.91 -16.90 -13.15
CA LYS A 328 11.06 -18.30 -13.57
C LYS A 328 11.37 -18.42 -15.05
N ARG A 329 10.69 -17.65 -15.91
CA ARG A 329 10.94 -17.64 -17.36
C ARG A 329 12.33 -17.09 -17.70
N GLN A 330 12.79 -16.06 -17.01
CA GLN A 330 14.09 -15.42 -17.23
C GLN A 330 15.26 -16.29 -16.77
N THR A 331 15.04 -17.18 -15.81
CA THR A 331 16.08 -18.05 -15.22
C THR A 331 15.98 -19.51 -15.68
N ALA A 332 15.00 -19.85 -16.53
CA ALA A 332 14.90 -21.18 -17.15
C ALA A 332 16.11 -21.44 -18.06
N PRO A 333 16.72 -22.65 -18.01
CA PRO A 333 17.78 -23.03 -18.94
C PRO A 333 17.32 -22.86 -20.39
N SER A 334 18.19 -22.26 -21.22
CA SER A 334 17.88 -22.17 -22.66
C SER A 334 18.00 -23.55 -23.28
N PRO A 335 17.03 -24.00 -24.10
CA PRO A 335 17.11 -25.28 -24.81
C PRO A 335 18.43 -25.45 -25.62
N ALA A 336 18.97 -24.35 -26.14
CA ALA A 336 20.26 -24.32 -26.83
C ALA A 336 21.44 -24.61 -25.89
N ALA A 337 21.37 -24.22 -24.62
CA ALA A 337 22.43 -24.51 -23.64
C ALA A 337 22.46 -26.00 -23.24
N ASP A 338 21.30 -26.63 -23.16
CA ASP A 338 21.17 -28.04 -22.85
C ASP A 338 21.64 -28.91 -24.04
N ALA A 339 21.34 -28.53 -25.28
CA ALA A 339 21.87 -29.18 -26.48
C ALA A 339 23.39 -29.07 -26.56
N THR A 340 23.96 -27.90 -26.19
CA THR A 340 25.40 -27.70 -26.17
C THR A 340 26.09 -28.49 -25.03
N ARG A 341 25.45 -28.63 -23.87
CA ARG A 341 25.93 -29.50 -22.79
C ARG A 341 25.85 -30.97 -23.16
N ALA A 342 24.76 -31.42 -23.77
CA ALA A 342 24.61 -32.78 -24.23
C ALA A 342 25.67 -33.14 -25.28
N THR A 343 25.95 -32.28 -26.26
CA THR A 343 26.99 -32.46 -27.26
C THR A 343 28.42 -32.44 -26.67
N ARG A 344 28.68 -31.60 -25.67
CA ARG A 344 29.98 -31.61 -24.95
C ARG A 344 30.17 -32.91 -24.12
N ALA A 345 29.11 -33.34 -23.40
CA ALA A 345 29.13 -34.58 -22.65
C ALA A 345 29.36 -35.79 -23.56
N ALA A 346 28.70 -35.85 -24.72
CA ALA A 346 28.88 -36.90 -25.72
C ALA A 346 30.29 -36.90 -26.34
N ARG A 347 30.90 -35.73 -26.54
CA ARG A 347 32.29 -35.62 -26.99
C ARG A 347 33.30 -36.08 -25.91
N ALA A 348 33.06 -35.71 -24.65
CA ALA A 348 33.95 -36.11 -23.53
C ALA A 348 33.95 -37.64 -23.33
N THR A 349 32.77 -38.29 -23.44
CA THR A 349 32.68 -39.77 -23.39
C THR A 349 33.40 -40.45 -24.56
N ARG A 350 33.29 -39.91 -25.76
CA ARG A 350 34.02 -40.46 -26.94
C ARG A 350 35.53 -40.30 -26.82
N GLN A 351 36.04 -39.22 -26.28
CA GLN A 351 37.49 -39.01 -26.07
C GLN A 351 38.04 -39.87 -24.92
N GLY A 352 37.25 -40.12 -23.86
CA GLY A 352 37.65 -41.03 -22.77
C GLY A 352 37.72 -42.50 -23.17
N SER A 353 36.95 -42.93 -24.19
CA SER A 353 36.99 -44.29 -24.72
C SER A 353 38.16 -44.54 -25.71
N ALA A 354 38.77 -43.50 -26.25
CA ALA A 354 39.84 -43.63 -27.25
C ALA A 354 41.24 -43.74 -26.63
N VAL A 355 41.41 -43.60 -25.33
CA VAL A 355 42.72 -43.66 -24.63
C VAL A 355 42.80 -44.91 -23.75
N ARG A 356 42.63 -46.11 -24.34
CA ARG A 356 43.04 -47.36 -23.69
C ARG A 356 44.14 -47.97 -24.50
N PRO A 357 45.47 -47.94 -24.09
CA PRO A 357 46.53 -48.61 -24.80
C PRO A 357 46.35 -50.13 -24.67
N PRO A 358 46.65 -50.89 -25.71
CA PRO A 358 46.62 -52.37 -25.64
C PRO A 358 47.74 -52.86 -24.71
N HIS A 359 47.32 -53.64 -23.70
CA HIS A 359 48.27 -54.42 -22.94
C HIS A 359 48.97 -55.47 -23.89
N GLY A 360 50.21 -55.23 -24.22
CA GLY A 360 50.99 -56.23 -24.87
C GLY A 360 51.36 -57.41 -23.94
N PRO A 361 51.46 -58.61 -24.43
CA PRO A 361 51.82 -59.77 -23.60
C PRO A 361 53.29 -59.70 -23.21
N ALA A 362 53.57 -59.93 -21.92
CA ALA A 362 54.91 -60.18 -21.40
C ALA A 362 55.34 -61.63 -21.79
N VAL A 363 56.48 -61.74 -22.39
CA VAL A 363 57.28 -62.98 -22.55
C VAL A 363 58.30 -63.03 -21.46
#